data_84401994600f6bf567639111e3c71e68
#
_entry.id   84401994600f6bf567639111e3c71e68
#
_cell.length_a   1.000
_cell.length_b   1.000
_cell.length_c   1.000
_cell.angle_alpha   90.00
_cell.angle_beta   90.00
_cell.angle_gamma   90.00
#
_symmetry.space_group_name_H-M   'P 1'
#
loop_
_entity.id
_entity.type
_entity.pdbx_description
1 polymer ?
#
loop_
_entity_poly.entity_id
_entity_poly.type
_entity_poly.pdbx_seq_one_letter_code
_entity_poly.pdbx_strand_id
1 'polypeptide(L)'
;ELRPHMVQKFINGMELSSSSVRLAYKVLHQALEKAVKLEYISRNPAAGCELPRLEQKEIHPLEDQQVAALLRAVKGGRLELLVSIALFTGLRQSELLGLTWDCVDFQKGTLLVNKQLSRILHREESGLFLSPKSGKSRTITPAPSVLKTLKEQRRRQAEMQLKAGSLWNNAHNLVFTNETGGPLEQWRVE
;
A
#
# COMPACT_ATOMS: atom_id res chain seq x y z
N GLU A 1 -20.54 33.87 11.10
CA GLU A 1 -19.40 34.07 10.17
C GLU A 1 -18.15 33.41 10.76
N LEU A 2 -17.41 32.62 9.94
CA LEU A 2 -16.20 31.93 10.39
C LEU A 2 -15.04 32.93 10.52
N ARG A 3 -14.43 33.01 11.72
CA ARG A 3 -13.31 33.94 12.00
C ARG A 3 -11.99 33.19 12.24
N PRO A 4 -10.82 33.83 12.02
CA PRO A 4 -9.51 33.18 12.20
C PRO A 4 -9.31 32.52 13.57
N HIS A 5 -9.71 33.18 14.64
CA HIS A 5 -9.60 32.64 16.00
C HIS A 5 -10.43 31.38 16.23
N MET A 6 -11.56 31.22 15.51
CA MET A 6 -12.39 30.00 15.59
C MET A 6 -11.69 28.83 14.91
N VAL A 7 -11.03 29.08 13.78
CA VAL A 7 -10.23 28.07 13.09
C VAL A 7 -9.02 27.67 13.94
N GLN A 8 -8.33 28.65 14.55
CA GLN A 8 -7.21 28.37 15.44
C GLN A 8 -7.64 27.55 16.67
N LYS A 9 -8.77 27.91 17.28
CA LYS A 9 -9.34 27.15 18.42
C LYS A 9 -9.67 25.71 18.02
N PHE A 10 -10.23 25.51 16.83
CA PHE A 10 -10.53 24.17 16.30
C PHE A 10 -9.23 23.35 16.11
N ILE A 11 -8.18 23.95 15.52
CA ILE A 11 -6.88 23.30 15.33
C ILE A 11 -6.25 22.91 16.67
N ASN A 12 -6.25 23.83 17.63
CA ASN A 12 -5.67 23.61 18.95
C ASN A 12 -6.44 22.59 19.80
N GLY A 13 -7.74 22.41 19.52
CA GLY A 13 -8.60 21.44 20.21
C GLY A 13 -8.53 20.01 19.62
N MET A 14 -7.76 19.78 18.57
CA MET A 14 -7.64 18.43 17.98
C MET A 14 -6.70 17.56 18.81
N GLU A 15 -7.20 16.50 19.41
CA GLU A 15 -6.42 15.44 20.09
C GLU A 15 -5.89 14.43 19.07
N LEU A 16 -5.10 14.90 18.09
CA LEU A 16 -4.54 14.10 17.00
C LEU A 16 -3.03 14.33 16.88
N SER A 17 -2.37 13.46 16.14
CA SER A 17 -0.93 13.67 15.81
C SER A 17 -0.77 14.97 15.02
N SER A 18 0.39 15.62 15.16
CA SER A 18 0.73 16.84 14.42
C SER A 18 0.56 16.69 12.90
N SER A 19 0.85 15.52 12.36
CA SER A 19 0.66 15.21 10.94
C SER A 19 -0.82 15.17 10.56
N SER A 20 -1.68 14.58 11.40
CA SER A 20 -3.12 14.50 11.18
C SER A 20 -3.78 15.87 11.29
N VAL A 21 -3.40 16.68 12.29
CA VAL A 21 -3.85 18.07 12.44
C VAL A 21 -3.50 18.88 11.20
N ARG A 22 -2.28 18.77 10.71
CA ARG A 22 -1.85 19.48 9.49
C ARG A 22 -2.60 19.00 8.23
N LEU A 23 -2.94 17.72 8.15
CA LEU A 23 -3.75 17.20 7.04
C LEU A 23 -5.18 17.78 7.10
N ALA A 24 -5.82 17.77 8.27
CA ALA A 24 -7.14 18.35 8.45
C ALA A 24 -7.15 19.84 8.12
N TYR A 25 -6.15 20.59 8.62
CA TYR A 25 -5.96 21.99 8.27
C TYR A 25 -5.81 22.20 6.77
N LYS A 26 -4.97 21.38 6.08
CA LYS A 26 -4.76 21.49 4.64
C LYS A 26 -6.07 21.37 3.86
N VAL A 27 -6.93 20.40 4.23
CA VAL A 27 -8.23 20.20 3.58
C VAL A 27 -9.13 21.41 3.82
N LEU A 28 -9.22 21.88 5.08
CA LEU A 28 -10.02 23.07 5.43
C LEU A 28 -9.52 24.33 4.70
N HIS A 29 -8.21 24.57 4.71
CA HIS A 29 -7.59 25.70 4.03
C HIS A 29 -7.88 25.69 2.53
N GLN A 30 -7.74 24.52 1.87
CA GLN A 30 -8.03 24.39 0.44
C GLN A 30 -9.51 24.62 0.11
N ALA A 31 -10.43 24.13 0.95
CA ALA A 31 -11.86 24.37 0.78
C ALA A 31 -12.20 25.88 0.88
N LEU A 32 -11.64 26.55 1.89
CA LEU A 32 -11.84 28.00 2.08
C LEU A 32 -11.16 28.84 0.98
N GLU A 33 -9.98 28.42 0.49
CA GLU A 33 -9.36 29.06 -0.71
C GLU A 33 -10.27 28.92 -1.94
N LYS A 34 -10.91 27.76 -2.11
CA LYS A 34 -11.87 27.57 -3.19
C LYS A 34 -13.08 28.48 -3.03
N ALA A 35 -13.56 28.68 -1.79
CA ALA A 35 -14.65 29.59 -1.50
C ALA A 35 -14.29 31.07 -1.80
N VAL A 36 -13.05 31.49 -1.54
CA VAL A 36 -12.52 32.80 -1.96
C VAL A 36 -12.52 32.92 -3.47
N LYS A 37 -12.00 31.92 -4.20
CA LYS A 37 -11.96 31.90 -5.67
C LYS A 37 -13.34 31.92 -6.32
N LEU A 38 -14.36 31.42 -5.61
CA LEU A 38 -15.77 31.43 -6.03
C LEU A 38 -16.54 32.64 -5.50
N GLU A 39 -15.85 33.59 -4.86
CA GLU A 39 -16.42 34.83 -4.32
C GLU A 39 -17.48 34.63 -3.23
N TYR A 40 -17.54 33.44 -2.59
CA TYR A 40 -18.42 33.20 -1.45
C TYR A 40 -17.94 33.90 -0.19
N ILE A 41 -16.65 34.10 -0.04
CA ILE A 41 -16.00 34.84 1.04
C ILE A 41 -14.89 35.72 0.48
N SER A 42 -14.66 36.87 1.11
CA SER A 42 -13.63 37.83 0.64
C SER A 42 -12.20 37.43 1.03
N ARG A 43 -12.01 36.61 2.05
CA ARG A 43 -10.70 36.16 2.53
C ARG A 43 -10.80 34.82 3.21
N ASN A 44 -9.69 34.07 3.18
CA ASN A 44 -9.61 32.77 3.84
C ASN A 44 -9.31 32.95 5.34
N PRO A 45 -10.24 32.61 6.25
CA PRO A 45 -10.01 32.74 7.69
C PRO A 45 -8.99 31.74 8.26
N ALA A 46 -8.57 30.74 7.48
CA ALA A 46 -7.52 29.80 7.89
C ALA A 46 -6.11 30.25 7.49
N ALA A 47 -5.94 31.30 6.67
CA ALA A 47 -4.65 31.68 6.08
C ALA A 47 -3.55 32.04 7.08
N GLY A 48 -3.89 32.48 8.30
CA GLY A 48 -2.93 32.88 9.33
C GLY A 48 -2.84 31.94 10.53
N CYS A 49 -3.37 30.71 10.42
CA CYS A 49 -3.36 29.79 11.56
C CYS A 49 -1.98 29.19 11.81
N GLU A 50 -1.59 29.11 13.06
CA GLU A 50 -0.40 28.42 13.52
C GLU A 50 -0.65 26.90 13.62
N LEU A 51 0.30 26.11 13.14
CA LEU A 51 0.20 24.67 13.11
C LEU A 51 1.21 24.02 14.05
N PRO A 52 0.85 22.88 14.69
CA PRO A 52 1.79 22.16 15.54
C PRO A 52 3.03 21.76 14.75
N ARG A 53 4.21 21.80 15.41
CA ARG A 53 5.47 21.40 14.81
C ARG A 53 5.43 19.93 14.45
N LEU A 54 5.93 19.58 13.25
CA LEU A 54 6.13 18.18 12.88
C LEU A 54 7.31 17.60 13.65
N GLU A 55 7.05 16.55 14.39
CA GLU A 55 8.11 15.72 14.94
C GLU A 55 8.59 14.78 13.83
N GLN A 56 9.85 14.91 13.44
CA GLN A 56 10.48 13.93 12.56
C GLN A 56 10.83 12.71 13.41
N LYS A 57 10.06 11.63 13.24
CA LYS A 57 10.44 10.34 13.80
C LYS A 57 11.58 9.78 12.95
N GLU A 58 12.69 9.47 13.58
CA GLU A 58 13.78 8.76 12.94
C GLU A 58 13.31 7.35 12.56
N ILE A 59 13.50 7.00 11.29
CA ILE A 59 13.13 5.67 10.79
C ILE A 59 14.35 4.78 10.92
N HIS A 60 14.28 3.80 11.83
CA HIS A 60 15.28 2.76 11.97
C HIS A 60 14.90 1.56 11.11
N PRO A 61 15.63 1.26 10.01
CA PRO A 61 15.42 0.06 9.25
C PRO A 61 15.75 -1.18 10.10
N LEU A 62 15.17 -2.32 9.74
CA LEU A 62 15.49 -3.58 10.43
C LEU A 62 16.96 -3.93 10.24
N GLU A 63 17.64 -4.26 11.33
CA GLU A 63 18.98 -4.82 11.31
C GLU A 63 18.97 -6.28 10.86
N ASP A 64 20.12 -6.81 10.43
CA ASP A 64 20.26 -8.19 9.93
C ASP A 64 19.73 -9.24 10.90
N GLN A 65 19.97 -9.05 12.21
CA GLN A 65 19.47 -9.96 13.24
C GLN A 65 17.94 -9.94 13.35
N GLN A 66 17.33 -8.75 13.21
CA GLN A 66 15.87 -8.57 13.22
C GLN A 66 15.23 -9.16 11.95
N VAL A 67 15.88 -8.98 10.80
CA VAL A 67 15.47 -9.62 9.53
C VAL A 67 15.51 -11.14 9.67
N ALA A 68 16.60 -11.70 10.22
CA ALA A 68 16.71 -13.13 10.45
C ALA A 68 15.66 -13.65 11.45
N ALA A 69 15.36 -12.88 12.50
CA ALA A 69 14.31 -13.22 13.46
C ALA A 69 12.93 -13.22 12.82
N LEU A 70 12.62 -12.20 12.02
CA LEU A 70 11.35 -12.10 11.28
C LEU A 70 11.17 -13.29 10.33
N LEU A 71 12.19 -13.62 9.53
CA LEU A 71 12.13 -14.78 8.60
C LEU A 71 11.94 -16.10 9.34
N ARG A 72 12.54 -16.27 10.52
CA ARG A 72 12.31 -17.44 11.36
C ARG A 72 10.88 -17.50 11.91
N ALA A 73 10.35 -16.34 12.34
CA ALA A 73 8.99 -16.28 12.90
C ALA A 73 7.90 -16.60 11.88
N VAL A 74 8.08 -16.21 10.61
CA VAL A 74 7.09 -16.49 9.54
C VAL A 74 7.28 -17.85 8.88
N LYS A 75 8.35 -18.58 9.20
CA LYS A 75 8.71 -19.85 8.55
C LYS A 75 7.60 -20.90 8.71
N GLY A 76 7.23 -21.56 7.62
CA GLY A 76 6.14 -22.54 7.57
C GLY A 76 4.76 -21.93 7.58
N GLY A 77 4.64 -20.62 7.83
CA GLY A 77 3.38 -19.91 7.82
C GLY A 77 2.89 -19.54 6.41
N ARG A 78 1.62 -19.14 6.35
CA ARG A 78 0.96 -18.73 5.10
C ARG A 78 1.65 -17.53 4.43
N LEU A 79 2.20 -16.62 5.22
CA LEU A 79 2.82 -15.38 4.73
C LEU A 79 4.33 -15.48 4.49
N GLU A 80 4.95 -16.64 4.77
CA GLU A 80 6.41 -16.83 4.67
C GLU A 80 7.00 -16.33 3.35
N LEU A 81 6.44 -16.81 2.23
CA LEU A 81 6.97 -16.46 0.91
C LEU A 81 6.67 -15.01 0.52
N LEU A 82 5.51 -14.49 0.94
CA LEU A 82 5.12 -13.09 0.73
C LEU A 82 6.07 -12.14 1.47
N VAL A 83 6.30 -12.39 2.76
CA VAL A 83 7.22 -11.59 3.60
C VAL A 83 8.65 -11.66 3.05
N SER A 84 9.11 -12.86 2.65
CA SER A 84 10.44 -13.03 2.05
C SER A 84 10.59 -12.20 0.77
N ILE A 85 9.61 -12.23 -0.12
CA ILE A 85 9.67 -11.44 -1.37
C ILE A 85 9.60 -9.94 -1.07
N ALA A 86 8.74 -9.52 -0.12
CA ALA A 86 8.65 -8.11 0.30
C ALA A 86 10.00 -7.57 0.78
N LEU A 87 10.66 -8.30 1.69
CA LEU A 87 11.95 -7.91 2.28
C LEU A 87 13.05 -7.73 1.22
N PHE A 88 13.14 -8.67 0.27
CA PHE A 88 14.24 -8.68 -0.70
C PHE A 88 13.95 -7.93 -1.99
N THR A 89 12.73 -7.42 -2.19
CA THR A 89 12.37 -6.64 -3.39
C THR A 89 12.04 -5.18 -3.10
N GLY A 90 11.67 -4.84 -1.87
CA GLY A 90 11.19 -3.50 -1.50
C GLY A 90 9.90 -3.11 -2.22
N LEU A 91 9.13 -4.06 -2.73
CA LEU A 91 7.82 -3.80 -3.32
C LEU A 91 6.85 -3.26 -2.27
N ARG A 92 6.05 -2.26 -2.65
CA ARG A 92 4.95 -1.83 -1.78
C ARG A 92 3.96 -2.98 -1.60
N GLN A 93 3.30 -3.05 -0.46
CA GLN A 93 2.30 -4.09 -0.19
C GLN A 93 1.29 -4.23 -1.33
N SER A 94 0.71 -3.12 -1.82
CA SER A 94 -0.25 -3.15 -2.92
C SER A 94 0.34 -3.58 -4.26
N GLU A 95 1.61 -3.30 -4.54
CA GLU A 95 2.34 -3.78 -5.72
C GLU A 95 2.60 -5.29 -5.63
N LEU A 96 3.01 -5.76 -4.45
CA LEU A 96 3.27 -7.18 -4.19
C LEU A 96 1.99 -8.01 -4.29
N LEU A 97 0.89 -7.55 -3.67
CA LEU A 97 -0.41 -8.22 -3.75
C LEU A 97 -1.04 -8.14 -5.15
N GLY A 98 -0.69 -7.12 -5.93
CA GLY A 98 -1.09 -6.95 -7.33
C GLY A 98 -0.14 -7.60 -8.34
N LEU A 99 0.91 -8.30 -7.89
CA LEU A 99 1.85 -8.99 -8.78
C LEU A 99 1.15 -10.18 -9.45
N THR A 100 1.31 -10.29 -10.76
CA THR A 100 0.74 -11.36 -11.58
C THR A 100 1.85 -12.18 -12.24
N TRP A 101 1.57 -13.44 -12.58
CA TRP A 101 2.58 -14.32 -13.15
C TRP A 101 3.11 -13.89 -14.51
N ASP A 102 2.32 -13.16 -15.30
CA ASP A 102 2.76 -12.53 -16.56
C ASP A 102 3.82 -11.43 -16.36
N CYS A 103 3.90 -10.88 -15.14
CA CYS A 103 4.92 -9.89 -14.76
C CYS A 103 6.22 -10.51 -14.21
N VAL A 104 6.32 -11.85 -14.16
CA VAL A 104 7.49 -12.58 -13.65
C VAL A 104 8.20 -13.28 -14.81
N ASP A 105 9.35 -12.76 -15.24
CA ASP A 105 10.17 -13.38 -16.26
C ASP A 105 11.29 -14.21 -15.60
N PHE A 106 11.08 -15.52 -15.54
CA PHE A 106 12.05 -16.44 -14.96
C PHE A 106 13.28 -16.68 -15.85
N GLN A 107 13.21 -16.38 -17.15
CA GLN A 107 14.35 -16.55 -18.07
C GLN A 107 15.29 -15.35 -17.96
N LYS A 108 14.72 -14.12 -17.99
CA LYS A 108 15.49 -12.90 -17.80
C LYS A 108 15.80 -12.61 -16.34
N GLY A 109 15.13 -13.27 -15.40
CA GLY A 109 15.28 -13.01 -13.98
C GLY A 109 14.73 -11.66 -13.54
N THR A 110 13.65 -11.20 -14.15
CA THR A 110 13.10 -9.85 -13.90
C THR A 110 11.65 -9.88 -13.44
N LEU A 111 11.25 -8.83 -12.71
CA LEU A 111 9.87 -8.56 -12.31
C LEU A 111 9.43 -7.21 -12.87
N LEU A 112 8.31 -7.19 -13.58
CA LEU A 112 7.67 -5.97 -14.06
C LEU A 112 6.66 -5.48 -13.03
N VAL A 113 6.85 -4.27 -12.50
CA VAL A 113 5.94 -3.62 -11.56
C VAL A 113 5.16 -2.55 -12.33
N ASN A 114 3.99 -2.89 -12.84
CA ASN A 114 3.15 -2.04 -13.68
C ASN A 114 1.74 -1.80 -13.12
N LYS A 115 1.39 -2.47 -12.04
CA LYS A 115 0.06 -2.39 -11.41
C LYS A 115 0.17 -2.60 -9.89
N GLN A 116 -0.87 -2.19 -9.20
CA GLN A 116 -1.04 -2.41 -7.77
C GLN A 116 -2.48 -2.85 -7.47
N LEU A 117 -2.67 -3.67 -6.45
CA LEU A 117 -3.98 -4.08 -6.01
C LEU A 117 -4.73 -2.88 -5.40
N SER A 118 -5.99 -2.68 -5.81
CA SER A 118 -6.86 -1.68 -5.20
C SER A 118 -7.15 -2.02 -3.74
N ARG A 119 -7.18 -1.02 -2.86
CA ARG A 119 -7.62 -1.22 -1.46
C ARG A 119 -9.10 -1.56 -1.35
N ILE A 120 -9.89 -1.16 -2.33
CA ILE A 120 -11.35 -1.32 -2.35
C ILE A 120 -11.67 -2.39 -3.37
N LEU A 121 -11.67 -3.65 -2.94
CA LEU A 121 -11.92 -4.81 -3.79
C LEU A 121 -13.34 -4.90 -4.33
N HIS A 122 -14.30 -4.18 -3.74
CA HIS A 122 -15.74 -4.28 -4.04
C HIS A 122 -16.30 -3.06 -4.79
N ARG A 123 -15.45 -2.15 -5.28
CA ARG A 123 -15.90 -1.04 -6.12
C ARG A 123 -15.91 -1.49 -7.58
N GLU A 124 -17.08 -1.77 -8.12
CA GLU A 124 -17.28 -2.15 -9.51
C GLU A 124 -16.71 -1.14 -10.50
N GLU A 125 -16.71 0.14 -10.16
CA GLU A 125 -16.23 1.24 -11.00
C GLU A 125 -14.69 1.40 -11.08
N SER A 126 -13.92 0.91 -10.11
CA SER A 126 -12.47 1.17 -10.07
C SER A 126 -11.59 -0.01 -10.51
N GLY A 127 -12.18 -1.18 -10.74
CA GLY A 127 -11.44 -2.40 -11.08
C GLY A 127 -10.54 -2.90 -9.94
N LEU A 128 -9.98 -4.10 -10.11
CA LEU A 128 -9.09 -4.74 -9.14
C LEU A 128 -7.71 -4.07 -9.09
N PHE A 129 -7.23 -3.58 -10.22
CA PHE A 129 -5.89 -3.01 -10.38
C PHE A 129 -5.93 -1.51 -10.61
N LEU A 130 -4.97 -0.83 -10.02
CA LEU A 130 -4.67 0.58 -10.24
C LEU A 130 -3.26 0.72 -10.81
N SER A 131 -3.00 1.82 -11.52
CA SER A 131 -1.63 2.19 -11.90
C SER A 131 -0.76 2.42 -10.65
N PRO A 132 0.56 2.17 -10.73
CA PRO A 132 1.47 2.49 -9.64
C PRO A 132 1.33 3.95 -9.20
N LYS A 133 1.57 4.24 -7.91
CA LYS A 133 1.43 5.60 -7.34
C LYS A 133 2.24 6.66 -8.10
N SER A 134 3.35 6.27 -8.74
CA SER A 134 4.17 7.15 -9.59
C SER A 134 3.65 7.34 -11.02
N GLY A 135 2.59 6.62 -11.41
CA GLY A 135 2.12 6.57 -12.80
C GLY A 135 3.06 5.85 -13.78
N LYS A 136 4.22 5.37 -13.31
CA LYS A 136 5.24 4.74 -14.16
C LYS A 136 5.46 3.28 -13.75
N SER A 137 5.52 2.40 -14.74
CA SER A 137 6.01 1.03 -14.55
C SER A 137 7.52 1.00 -14.37
N ARG A 138 8.01 -0.02 -13.68
CA ARG A 138 9.45 -0.29 -13.54
C ARG A 138 9.73 -1.76 -13.59
N THR A 139 10.90 -2.13 -14.13
CA THR A 139 11.43 -3.49 -14.07
C THR A 139 12.49 -3.54 -12.98
N ILE A 140 12.45 -4.57 -12.16
CA ILE A 140 13.45 -4.86 -11.14
C ILE A 140 14.10 -6.20 -11.44
N THR A 141 15.39 -6.33 -11.13
CA THR A 141 16.15 -7.59 -11.20
C THR A 141 16.44 -8.03 -9.77
N PRO A 142 15.57 -8.86 -9.18
CA PRO A 142 15.74 -9.31 -7.81
C PRO A 142 16.88 -10.32 -7.71
N ALA A 143 17.35 -10.55 -6.48
CA ALA A 143 18.34 -11.61 -6.21
C ALA A 143 17.81 -12.99 -6.64
N PRO A 144 18.68 -13.93 -7.06
CA PRO A 144 18.28 -15.28 -7.47
C PRO A 144 17.45 -16.04 -6.41
N SER A 145 17.66 -15.75 -5.14
CA SER A 145 16.87 -16.30 -4.03
C SER A 145 15.38 -15.94 -4.13
N VAL A 146 15.06 -14.73 -4.56
CA VAL A 146 13.66 -14.28 -4.75
C VAL A 146 12.98 -15.08 -5.87
N LEU A 147 13.69 -15.32 -6.97
CA LEU A 147 13.17 -16.15 -8.07
C LEU A 147 12.93 -17.59 -7.62
N LYS A 148 13.81 -18.13 -6.77
CA LYS A 148 13.59 -19.44 -6.14
C LYS A 148 12.34 -19.44 -5.26
N THR A 149 12.15 -18.39 -4.46
CA THR A 149 10.94 -18.20 -3.61
C THR A 149 9.69 -18.09 -4.48
N LEU A 150 9.73 -17.39 -5.61
CA LEU A 150 8.61 -17.30 -6.56
C LEU A 150 8.27 -18.66 -7.20
N LYS A 151 9.28 -19.48 -7.55
CA LYS A 151 9.03 -20.85 -8.03
C LYS A 151 8.35 -21.70 -6.96
N GLU A 152 8.76 -21.58 -5.70
CA GLU A 152 8.12 -22.27 -4.58
C GLU A 152 6.67 -21.76 -4.38
N GLN A 153 6.43 -20.45 -4.48
CA GLN A 153 5.08 -19.89 -4.43
C GLN A 153 4.18 -20.47 -5.54
N ARG A 154 4.70 -20.62 -6.76
CA ARG A 154 3.96 -21.22 -7.87
C ARG A 154 3.58 -22.69 -7.57
N ARG A 155 4.50 -23.43 -6.94
CA ARG A 155 4.23 -24.81 -6.52
C ARG A 155 3.14 -24.86 -5.43
N ARG A 156 3.26 -24.04 -4.38
CA ARG A 156 2.24 -23.95 -3.33
C ARG A 156 0.87 -23.53 -3.87
N GLN A 157 0.84 -22.59 -4.80
CA GLN A 157 -0.40 -22.15 -5.43
C GLN A 157 -1.05 -23.28 -6.26
N ALA A 158 -0.27 -24.09 -6.98
CA ALA A 158 -0.80 -25.27 -7.68
C ALA A 158 -1.39 -26.31 -6.72
N GLU A 159 -0.75 -26.54 -5.56
CA GLU A 159 -1.30 -27.39 -4.50
C GLU A 159 -2.61 -26.85 -3.92
N MET A 160 -2.70 -25.50 -3.72
CA MET A 160 -3.94 -24.85 -3.28
C MET A 160 -5.04 -24.99 -4.33
N GLN A 161 -4.73 -24.85 -5.60
CA GLN A 161 -5.67 -25.05 -6.71
C GLN A 161 -6.25 -26.46 -6.71
N LEU A 162 -5.40 -27.48 -6.55
CA LEU A 162 -5.84 -28.86 -6.48
C LEU A 162 -6.77 -29.11 -5.27
N LYS A 163 -6.47 -28.51 -4.12
CA LYS A 163 -7.30 -28.63 -2.91
C LYS A 163 -8.63 -27.90 -3.07
N ALA A 164 -8.65 -26.74 -3.69
CA ALA A 164 -9.86 -25.94 -3.87
C ALA A 164 -10.79 -26.52 -4.97
N GLY A 165 -10.24 -27.29 -5.92
CA GLY A 165 -11.00 -27.91 -7.01
C GLY A 165 -11.80 -26.86 -7.80
N SER A 166 -13.11 -27.09 -7.93
CA SER A 166 -14.01 -26.20 -8.66
C SER A 166 -14.22 -24.82 -8.05
N LEU A 167 -13.83 -24.64 -6.79
CA LEU A 167 -13.89 -23.32 -6.11
C LEU A 167 -12.73 -22.41 -6.48
N TRP A 168 -11.71 -22.94 -7.15
CA TRP A 168 -10.55 -22.14 -7.56
C TRP A 168 -10.88 -21.14 -8.66
N ASN A 169 -10.63 -19.87 -8.39
CA ASN A 169 -10.80 -18.79 -9.36
C ASN A 169 -9.69 -17.75 -9.24
N ASN A 170 -8.60 -17.91 -10.01
CA ASN A 170 -7.54 -16.91 -10.16
C ASN A 170 -7.62 -16.27 -11.57
N ALA A 171 -8.76 -15.66 -11.90
CA ALA A 171 -9.00 -15.02 -13.18
C ALA A 171 -7.98 -13.91 -13.52
N HIS A 172 -7.34 -13.34 -12.51
CA HIS A 172 -6.36 -12.26 -12.66
C HIS A 172 -4.91 -12.73 -12.67
N ASN A 173 -4.66 -14.04 -12.62
CA ASN A 173 -3.33 -14.64 -12.65
C ASN A 173 -2.39 -14.10 -11.54
N LEU A 174 -2.93 -13.83 -10.35
CA LEU A 174 -2.20 -13.29 -9.20
C LEU A 174 -1.16 -14.29 -8.69
N VAL A 175 0.00 -13.77 -8.26
CA VAL A 175 1.05 -14.56 -7.60
C VAL A 175 0.64 -14.94 -6.18
N PHE A 176 0.00 -14.03 -5.46
CA PHE A 176 -0.48 -14.24 -4.10
C PHE A 176 -2.01 -14.21 -4.07
N THR A 177 -2.60 -15.32 -3.64
CA THR A 177 -4.05 -15.51 -3.63
C THR A 177 -4.51 -15.99 -2.26
N ASN A 178 -5.81 -15.85 -2.00
CA ASN A 178 -6.48 -16.57 -0.93
C ASN A 178 -6.63 -18.07 -1.30
N GLU A 179 -7.26 -18.83 -0.43
CA GLU A 179 -7.42 -20.30 -0.58
C GLU A 179 -8.25 -20.72 -1.80
N THR A 180 -9.08 -19.83 -2.34
CA THR A 180 -9.92 -20.06 -3.51
C THR A 180 -9.41 -19.38 -4.78
N GLY A 181 -8.19 -18.82 -4.76
CA GLY A 181 -7.58 -18.17 -5.93
C GLY A 181 -7.88 -16.68 -6.06
N GLY A 182 -8.74 -16.12 -5.24
CA GLY A 182 -9.07 -14.69 -5.25
C GLY A 182 -7.96 -13.82 -4.64
N PRO A 183 -8.08 -12.48 -4.72
CA PRO A 183 -7.11 -11.56 -4.18
C PRO A 183 -7.01 -11.66 -2.65
N LEU A 184 -5.81 -11.40 -2.12
CA LEU A 184 -5.60 -11.21 -0.69
C LEU A 184 -6.05 -9.79 -0.31
N GLU A 185 -6.87 -9.69 0.72
CA GLU A 185 -7.25 -8.41 1.30
C GLU A 185 -6.07 -7.81 2.08
N GLN A 186 -5.75 -6.54 1.84
CA GLN A 186 -4.57 -5.89 2.41
C GLN A 186 -4.56 -5.93 3.94
N TRP A 187 -5.70 -5.73 4.59
CA TRP A 187 -5.85 -5.75 6.05
C TRP A 187 -5.65 -7.13 6.69
N ARG A 188 -5.68 -8.23 5.90
CA ARG A 188 -5.37 -9.59 6.39
C ARG A 188 -3.88 -9.92 6.37
N VAL A 189 -3.06 -8.99 5.89
CA VAL A 189 -1.61 -9.13 5.74
C VAL A 189 -0.85 -8.17 6.67
N GLU A 190 -1.60 -7.29 7.36
CA GLU A 190 -1.06 -6.35 8.37
C GLU A 190 -0.76 -7.02 9.70
#